data_301dcfc54122dce01c350895f4aa7371
#
_entry.id   301dcfc54122dce01c350895f4aa7371
#
_cell.length_a   1.000
_cell.length_b   1.000
_cell.length_c   1.000
_cell.angle_alpha   90.00
_cell.angle_beta   90.00
_cell.angle_gamma   90.00
#
_symmetry.space_group_name_H-M   'P 1'
#
loop_
_entity.id
_entity.type
_entity.pdbx_description
1 polymer ?
#
loop_
_entity_poly.entity_id
_entity_poly.type
_entity_poly.pdbx_seq_one_letter_code
_entity_poly.pdbx_strand_id
1 'polypeptide(L)'
;MKYFSLVAAFLLLAGFAFAAGIDGKWTGEIVGQNMEIAFAFKAEGTKLTGTHIVSGQETPITEGKIDGNNISFTVTLDMGGETKILHKGTISGDEIKMTYEMMGQPGEILVKRTK
;
A
#
# COMPACT_ATOMS: atom_id res chain seq x y z
N MET A 1 -0.66 -38.83 9.34
CA MET A 1 -0.76 -37.86 10.39
C MET A 1 0.23 -36.76 10.28
N LYS A 2 1.50 -37.09 10.13
CA LYS A 2 2.51 -36.06 9.91
C LYS A 2 2.26 -35.28 8.63
N TYR A 3 1.67 -35.93 7.64
CA TYR A 3 1.43 -35.31 6.35
C TYR A 3 0.32 -34.27 6.39
N PHE A 4 -0.65 -34.49 7.26
CA PHE A 4 -1.71 -33.52 7.44
C PHE A 4 -1.18 -32.19 7.91
N SER A 5 -0.26 -32.22 8.86
CA SER A 5 0.32 -31.00 9.41
C SER A 5 1.04 -30.21 8.35
N LEU A 6 1.75 -30.92 7.47
CA LEU A 6 2.48 -30.24 6.39
C LEU A 6 1.55 -29.57 5.41
N VAL A 7 0.46 -30.25 5.05
CA VAL A 7 -0.50 -29.67 4.11
C VAL A 7 -1.16 -28.43 4.71
N ALA A 8 -1.55 -28.52 5.96
CA ALA A 8 -2.16 -27.38 6.62
C ALA A 8 -1.21 -26.20 6.69
N ALA A 9 0.06 -26.47 6.99
CA ALA A 9 1.05 -25.42 7.05
C ALA A 9 1.24 -24.76 5.68
N PHE A 10 1.20 -25.55 4.63
CA PHE A 10 1.35 -25.02 3.29
C PHE A 10 0.21 -24.09 2.93
N LEU A 11 -1.01 -24.42 3.29
CA LEU A 11 -2.16 -23.55 3.02
C LEU A 11 -2.05 -22.25 3.80
N LEU A 12 -1.58 -22.31 5.02
CA LEU A 12 -1.38 -21.09 5.80
C LEU A 12 -0.33 -20.20 5.17
N LEU A 13 0.73 -20.80 4.64
CA LEU A 13 1.77 -20.02 3.96
C LEU A 13 1.22 -19.31 2.75
N ALA A 14 0.32 -19.93 2.02
CA ALA A 14 -0.30 -19.31 0.87
C ALA A 14 -1.09 -18.05 1.29
N GLY A 15 -1.80 -18.13 2.40
CA GLY A 15 -2.52 -16.98 2.92
C GLY A 15 -1.59 -15.87 3.36
N PHE A 16 -0.49 -16.22 4.01
CA PHE A 16 0.49 -15.24 4.43
C PHE A 16 1.22 -14.61 3.26
N ALA A 17 1.35 -15.32 2.14
CA ALA A 17 2.03 -14.78 0.98
C ALA A 17 1.36 -13.52 0.47
N PHE A 18 0.03 -13.41 0.55
CA PHE A 18 -0.64 -12.19 0.17
C PHE A 18 -0.31 -11.04 1.10
N ALA A 19 -0.34 -11.28 2.39
CA ALA A 19 -0.01 -10.23 3.35
C ALA A 19 1.45 -9.81 3.20
N ALA A 20 2.34 -10.78 3.05
CA ALA A 20 3.76 -10.50 2.88
C ALA A 20 4.08 -9.85 1.54
N GLY A 21 3.20 -10.03 0.55
CA GLY A 21 3.39 -9.49 -0.77
C GLY A 21 3.40 -7.98 -0.83
N ILE A 22 2.81 -7.30 0.15
CA ILE A 22 2.82 -5.84 0.19
C ILE A 22 4.05 -5.28 0.88
N ASP A 23 4.72 -6.09 1.71
CA ASP A 23 5.88 -5.61 2.46
C ASP A 23 6.99 -5.15 1.53
N GLY A 24 7.56 -3.99 1.84
CA GLY A 24 8.71 -3.46 1.12
C GLY A 24 8.45 -2.08 0.57
N LYS A 25 9.31 -1.69 -0.36
CA LYS A 25 9.26 -0.36 -0.95
C LYS A 25 8.68 -0.42 -2.36
N TRP A 26 7.82 0.52 -2.65
CA TRP A 26 7.16 0.65 -3.93
C TRP A 26 7.39 2.06 -4.46
N THR A 27 7.77 2.16 -5.73
CA THR A 27 8.04 3.46 -6.35
C THR A 27 7.27 3.59 -7.65
N GLY A 28 6.93 4.81 -8.00
CA GLY A 28 6.20 5.08 -9.22
C GLY A 28 5.91 6.56 -9.39
N GLU A 29 4.81 6.84 -10.05
CA GLU A 29 4.45 8.19 -10.40
C GLU A 29 2.99 8.49 -10.15
N ILE A 30 2.71 9.74 -9.87
CA ILE A 30 1.34 10.24 -9.89
C ILE A 30 0.99 10.49 -11.35
N VAL A 31 0.02 9.74 -11.85
CA VAL A 31 -0.33 9.74 -13.27
C VAL A 31 -0.73 11.14 -13.72
N GLY A 32 -0.11 11.59 -14.81
CA GLY A 32 -0.42 12.89 -15.39
C GLY A 32 0.28 14.08 -14.76
N GLN A 33 1.08 13.87 -13.70
CA GLN A 33 1.72 14.97 -12.99
C GLN A 33 3.24 14.94 -13.02
N ASN A 34 3.83 13.93 -13.65
CA ASN A 34 5.28 13.78 -13.71
C ASN A 34 5.94 13.87 -12.34
N MET A 35 5.24 13.43 -11.31
CA MET A 35 5.73 13.51 -9.95
C MET A 35 6.00 12.10 -9.42
N GLU A 36 7.23 11.91 -8.96
CA GLU A 36 7.66 10.64 -8.42
C GLU A 36 7.15 10.46 -7.00
N ILE A 37 6.70 9.26 -6.69
CA ILE A 37 6.16 8.95 -5.37
C ILE A 37 6.65 7.57 -4.95
N ALA A 38 6.86 7.38 -3.67
CA ALA A 38 7.25 6.10 -3.12
C ALA A 38 6.45 5.80 -1.86
N PHE A 39 6.31 4.53 -1.59
CA PHE A 39 5.68 4.05 -0.36
C PHE A 39 6.53 2.95 0.23
N ALA A 40 6.64 2.91 1.53
CA ALA A 40 7.19 1.78 2.25
C ALA A 40 6.03 1.18 3.04
N PHE A 41 5.69 -0.06 2.76
CA PHE A 41 4.53 -0.71 3.37
C PHE A 41 4.93 -1.90 4.22
N LYS A 42 4.15 -2.14 5.25
CA LYS A 42 4.27 -3.33 6.09
C LYS A 42 2.89 -3.83 6.46
N ALA A 43 2.66 -5.12 6.27
CA ALA A 43 1.39 -5.75 6.62
C ALA A 43 1.50 -6.40 7.98
N GLU A 44 0.48 -6.17 8.81
CA GLU A 44 0.33 -6.82 10.10
C GLU A 44 -1.09 -7.38 10.17
N GLY A 45 -1.26 -8.60 9.65
CA GLY A 45 -2.59 -9.17 9.48
C GLY A 45 -3.36 -8.38 8.44
N THR A 46 -4.50 -7.82 8.83
CA THR A 46 -5.30 -6.98 7.94
C THR A 46 -5.00 -5.51 8.11
N LYS A 47 -4.01 -5.17 8.92
CA LYS A 47 -3.62 -3.80 9.16
C LYS A 47 -2.44 -3.44 8.28
N LEU A 48 -2.52 -2.28 7.64
CA LEU A 48 -1.44 -1.77 6.81
C LEU A 48 -0.79 -0.59 7.50
N THR A 49 0.54 -0.65 7.63
CA THR A 49 1.32 0.48 8.15
C THR A 49 2.35 0.86 7.10
N GLY A 50 2.94 2.02 7.25
CA GLY A 50 3.99 2.44 6.34
C GLY A 50 4.13 3.94 6.23
N THR A 51 4.83 4.33 5.17
CA THR A 51 5.23 5.71 4.96
C THR A 51 5.00 6.11 3.52
N HIS A 52 4.51 7.32 3.33
CA HIS A 52 4.33 7.97 2.03
C HIS A 52 5.53 8.91 1.84
N ILE A 53 6.21 8.77 0.70
CA ILE A 53 7.46 9.52 0.44
C ILE A 53 7.33 10.28 -0.87
N VAL A 54 7.38 11.62 -0.78
CA VAL A 54 7.35 12.51 -1.94
C VAL A 54 8.42 13.57 -1.76
N SER A 55 9.29 13.71 -2.74
CA SER A 55 10.37 14.70 -2.73
C SER A 55 11.25 14.59 -1.48
N GLY A 56 11.50 13.35 -1.04
CA GLY A 56 12.32 13.10 0.13
C GLY A 56 11.61 13.31 1.46
N GLN A 57 10.36 13.74 1.43
CA GLN A 57 9.60 13.98 2.64
C GLN A 57 8.76 12.76 2.99
N GLU A 58 8.92 12.26 4.20
CA GLU A 58 8.24 11.06 4.65
C GLU A 58 7.06 11.40 5.56
N THR A 59 5.92 10.80 5.27
CA THR A 59 4.71 10.98 6.05
C THR A 59 4.14 9.62 6.39
N PRO A 60 3.92 9.29 7.65
CA PRO A 60 3.32 7.99 7.99
C PRO A 60 1.88 7.92 7.50
N ILE A 61 1.49 6.74 7.02
CA ILE A 61 0.10 6.52 6.65
C ILE A 61 -0.70 6.17 7.91
N THR A 62 -2.00 6.44 7.87
CA THR A 62 -2.89 6.13 8.97
C THR A 62 -4.11 5.38 8.45
N GLU A 63 -4.83 4.72 9.32
CA GLU A 63 -6.05 4.00 8.99
C GLU A 63 -5.86 2.99 7.86
N GLY A 64 -4.70 2.34 7.84
CA GLY A 64 -4.38 1.38 6.79
C GLY A 64 -5.08 0.06 6.99
N LYS A 65 -5.65 -0.47 5.90
CA LYS A 65 -6.36 -1.74 5.91
C LYS A 65 -6.01 -2.55 4.69
N ILE A 66 -6.02 -3.86 4.85
CA ILE A 66 -5.78 -4.82 3.78
C ILE A 66 -6.96 -5.77 3.73
N ASP A 67 -7.53 -5.93 2.53
CA ASP A 67 -8.60 -6.87 2.29
C ASP A 67 -8.30 -7.61 1.00
N GLY A 68 -7.68 -8.79 1.13
CA GLY A 68 -7.21 -9.54 -0.03
C GLY A 68 -6.16 -8.75 -0.80
N ASN A 69 -6.45 -8.42 -2.04
CA ASN A 69 -5.56 -7.61 -2.87
C ASN A 69 -5.88 -6.12 -2.81
N ASN A 70 -6.86 -5.74 -2.01
CA ASN A 70 -7.26 -4.35 -1.91
C ASN A 70 -6.68 -3.71 -0.66
N ILE A 71 -6.17 -2.51 -0.81
CA ILE A 71 -5.64 -1.75 0.31
C ILE A 71 -6.29 -0.39 0.36
N SER A 72 -6.34 0.19 1.55
CA SER A 72 -6.81 1.55 1.73
C SER A 72 -6.04 2.17 2.90
N PHE A 73 -5.79 3.46 2.80
CA PHE A 73 -5.11 4.19 3.87
C PHE A 73 -5.32 5.69 3.67
N THR A 74 -4.95 6.44 4.69
CA THR A 74 -5.05 7.90 4.66
C THR A 74 -3.67 8.49 4.86
N VAL A 75 -3.37 9.53 4.11
CA VAL A 75 -2.17 10.34 4.30
C VAL A 75 -2.63 11.73 4.73
N THR A 76 -2.11 12.21 5.83
CA THR A 76 -2.47 13.54 6.34
C THR A 76 -1.28 14.47 6.12
N LEU A 77 -1.50 15.51 5.33
CA LEU A 77 -0.47 16.49 5.01
C LEU A 77 -0.85 17.85 5.59
N ASP A 78 0.17 18.65 5.90
CA ASP A 78 -0.03 20.02 6.35
C ASP A 78 0.18 20.93 5.15
N MET A 79 -0.92 21.38 4.56
CA MET A 79 -0.91 22.23 3.37
C MET A 79 -1.62 23.55 3.68
N GLY A 80 -1.17 24.23 4.73
CA GLY A 80 -1.86 25.40 5.23
C GLY A 80 -3.01 25.04 6.16
N GLY A 81 -2.99 23.80 6.63
CA GLY A 81 -4.00 23.18 7.46
C GLY A 81 -3.93 21.70 7.23
N GLU A 82 -4.52 20.94 8.12
CA GLU A 82 -4.49 19.49 8.03
C GLU A 82 -5.36 19.00 6.87
N THR A 83 -4.75 18.30 5.92
CA THR A 83 -5.44 17.78 4.74
C THR A 83 -5.33 16.26 4.74
N LYS A 84 -6.46 15.58 4.76
CA LYS A 84 -6.50 14.13 4.72
C LYS A 84 -6.76 13.67 3.30
N ILE A 85 -5.88 12.79 2.82
CA ILE A 85 -5.97 12.26 1.47
C ILE A 85 -6.22 10.77 1.56
N LEU A 86 -7.39 10.33 1.13
CA LEU A 86 -7.77 8.93 1.15
C LEU A 86 -7.20 8.23 -0.08
N HIS A 87 -6.54 7.12 0.14
CA HIS A 87 -5.96 6.30 -0.92
C HIS A 87 -6.60 4.92 -0.92
N LYS A 88 -6.85 4.39 -2.11
CA LYS A 88 -7.31 3.03 -2.30
C LYS A 88 -6.51 2.40 -3.41
N GLY A 89 -6.15 1.14 -3.25
CA GLY A 89 -5.33 0.48 -4.25
C GLY A 89 -5.63 -0.98 -4.39
N THR A 90 -5.18 -1.54 -5.50
CA THR A 90 -5.28 -2.97 -5.79
C THR A 90 -3.90 -3.48 -6.17
N ILE A 91 -3.46 -4.53 -5.48
CA ILE A 91 -2.17 -5.15 -5.72
C ILE A 91 -2.32 -6.18 -6.82
N SER A 92 -1.46 -6.09 -7.82
CA SER A 92 -1.41 -7.05 -8.90
C SER A 92 0.05 -7.43 -9.16
N GLY A 93 0.51 -8.52 -8.54
CA GLY A 93 1.91 -8.93 -8.64
C GLY A 93 2.84 -7.89 -8.05
N ASP A 94 3.70 -7.32 -8.86
CA ASP A 94 4.66 -6.32 -8.45
C ASP A 94 4.21 -4.88 -8.70
N GLU A 95 2.94 -4.69 -8.97
CA GLU A 95 2.36 -3.38 -9.19
C GLU A 95 1.21 -3.11 -8.24
N ILE A 96 1.02 -1.84 -7.90
CA ILE A 96 -0.18 -1.39 -7.19
C ILE A 96 -0.76 -0.21 -7.96
N LYS A 97 -2.02 -0.36 -8.36
CA LYS A 97 -2.76 0.74 -8.97
C LYS A 97 -3.59 1.37 -7.86
N MET A 98 -3.39 2.65 -7.65
CA MET A 98 -4.07 3.38 -6.59
C MET A 98 -4.84 4.55 -7.14
N THR A 99 -5.91 4.89 -6.42
CA THR A 99 -6.62 6.14 -6.63
C THR A 99 -6.56 6.91 -5.32
N TYR A 100 -6.53 8.22 -5.42
CA TYR A 100 -6.59 9.07 -4.26
C TYR A 100 -7.59 10.18 -4.49
N GLU A 101 -8.06 10.76 -3.40
CA GLU A 101 -8.97 11.88 -3.47
C GLU A 101 -8.45 12.98 -2.55
N MET A 102 -8.21 14.14 -3.13
CA MET A 102 -7.72 15.30 -2.42
C MET A 102 -8.61 16.49 -2.74
N MET A 103 -9.25 17.02 -1.70
CA MET A 103 -10.16 18.17 -1.85
C MET A 103 -11.24 17.93 -2.92
N GLY A 104 -11.75 16.71 -2.96
CA GLY A 104 -12.78 16.34 -3.93
C GLY A 104 -12.27 16.04 -5.32
N GLN A 105 -10.96 16.11 -5.54
CA GLN A 105 -10.35 15.83 -6.84
C GLN A 105 -9.73 14.46 -6.85
N PRO A 106 -10.16 13.57 -7.77
CA PRO A 106 -9.56 12.24 -7.86
C PRO A 106 -8.24 12.28 -8.61
N GLY A 107 -7.35 11.36 -8.25
CA GLY A 107 -6.10 11.18 -8.96
C GLY A 107 -5.71 9.72 -8.99
N GLU A 108 -4.71 9.38 -9.78
CA GLU A 108 -4.23 8.02 -9.91
C GLU A 108 -2.74 7.94 -9.64
N ILE A 109 -2.34 6.84 -9.03
CA ILE A 109 -0.94 6.55 -8.73
C ILE A 109 -0.66 5.14 -9.18
N LEU A 110 0.46 4.96 -9.88
CA LEU A 110 0.92 3.63 -10.25
C LEU A 110 2.31 3.44 -9.66
N VAL A 111 2.46 2.43 -8.83
CA VAL A 111 3.76 2.10 -8.24
C VAL A 111 4.11 0.66 -8.51
N LYS A 112 5.41 0.40 -8.55
CA LYS A 112 5.96 -0.92 -8.75
C LYS A 112 6.92 -1.24 -7.61
N ARG A 113 7.05 -2.52 -7.31
CA ARG A 113 7.96 -2.97 -6.26
C ARG A 113 9.39 -2.61 -6.61
N THR A 114 10.07 -1.99 -5.68
CA THR A 114 11.49 -1.67 -5.79
C THR A 114 12.31 -2.87 -5.35
N LYS A 115 13.24 -3.28 -6.17
CA LYS A 115 14.12 -4.42 -5.84
C LYS A 115 15.39 -3.95 -5.17
#